data_1d0fe37d598d1ec960e7a99bf9d30a5a
#
_entry.id   1d0fe37d598d1ec960e7a99bf9d30a5a
#
_cell.length_a   1.000
_cell.length_b   1.000
_cell.length_c   1.000
_cell.angle_alpha   90.00
_cell.angle_beta   90.00
_cell.angle_gamma   90.00
#
_symmetry.space_group_name_H-M   'P 1'
#
loop_
_entity.id
_entity.type
_entity.pdbx_description
1 polymer ?
#
loop_
_entity_poly.entity_id
_entity_poly.type
_entity_poly.pdbx_seq_one_letter_code
_entity_poly.pdbx_strand_id
1 'polypeptide(L)'
;MVDKFLEASPNVGLDGFLLLLVLVALEAVLSADNAIALASISKGLEDPTEQQKALNLGLIIAFVLRISLILTATWVIQYWQFELLGALYLLWLVFQHFTSDTDSDGEHHGPRFASVWQAIPMIAFTDLAFSLDSVTTAIAVSDNTFIVVSGATIGIIALRFMAGLFIRWLDEFVHLESAGYITVGFVGLRLLVKVINPDLVPPQWLLVSSIVLMFVWGFSKRTPEPVEMAKSLDVALNQADSEVAVPESQGQKSEI
;
A
#
# COMPACT_ATOMS: atom_id res chain seq x y z
N MET A 1 31.32 -17.33 -1.65
CA MET A 1 29.89 -16.93 -1.77
C MET A 1 29.40 -17.03 -3.22
N VAL A 2 30.17 -16.54 -4.20
CA VAL A 2 29.87 -16.66 -5.64
C VAL A 2 29.88 -18.12 -6.08
N ASP A 3 30.77 -18.96 -5.55
CA ASP A 3 30.86 -20.39 -5.88
C ASP A 3 29.59 -21.17 -5.50
N LYS A 4 28.93 -20.83 -4.38
CA LYS A 4 27.63 -21.41 -3.99
C LYS A 4 26.50 -21.02 -4.95
N PHE A 5 26.62 -19.87 -5.62
CA PHE A 5 25.66 -19.41 -6.63
C PHE A 5 25.82 -20.20 -7.94
N LEU A 6 27.05 -20.61 -8.26
CA LEU A 6 27.36 -21.37 -9.47
C LEU A 6 27.12 -22.88 -9.29
N GLU A 7 27.21 -23.39 -8.05
CA GLU A 7 26.88 -24.77 -7.71
C GLU A 7 25.37 -25.02 -7.51
N ALA A 8 24.55 -23.97 -7.44
CA ALA A 8 23.09 -24.07 -7.46
C ALA A 8 22.64 -24.48 -8.88
N SER A 9 22.96 -25.71 -9.27
CA SER A 9 22.49 -26.35 -10.50
C SER A 9 20.96 -26.30 -10.57
N PRO A 10 20.37 -26.15 -11.77
CA PRO A 10 18.93 -26.05 -12.00
C PRO A 10 18.18 -27.39 -11.86
N ASN A 11 18.64 -28.29 -11.01
CA ASN A 11 17.84 -29.42 -10.59
C ASN A 11 16.87 -28.97 -9.49
N VAL A 12 16.06 -27.95 -9.82
CA VAL A 12 14.85 -27.63 -9.07
C VAL A 12 13.87 -28.77 -9.38
N GLY A 13 13.96 -29.85 -8.62
CA GLY A 13 12.99 -30.95 -8.68
C GLY A 13 11.58 -30.42 -8.38
N LEU A 14 10.58 -31.30 -8.49
CA LEU A 14 9.18 -30.94 -8.22
C LEU A 14 9.02 -30.20 -6.88
N ASP A 15 9.80 -30.60 -5.87
CA ASP A 15 9.80 -29.99 -4.53
C ASP A 15 10.25 -28.52 -4.56
N GLY A 16 11.30 -28.21 -5.30
CA GLY A 16 11.78 -26.82 -5.42
C GLY A 16 10.82 -25.93 -6.23
N PHE A 17 10.13 -26.50 -7.22
CA PHE A 17 9.09 -25.79 -7.96
C PHE A 17 7.87 -25.51 -7.06
N LEU A 18 7.43 -26.47 -6.27
CA LEU A 18 6.34 -26.28 -5.31
C LEU A 18 6.72 -25.23 -4.25
N LEU A 19 7.95 -25.27 -3.76
CA LEU A 19 8.47 -24.30 -2.81
C LEU A 19 8.49 -22.89 -3.39
N LEU A 20 8.96 -22.73 -4.64
CA LEU A 20 8.91 -21.44 -5.34
C LEU A 20 7.47 -20.93 -5.49
N LEU A 21 6.54 -21.81 -5.84
CA LEU A 21 5.12 -21.46 -5.97
C LEU A 21 4.54 -20.98 -4.63
N VAL A 22 4.87 -21.64 -3.54
CA VAL A 22 4.47 -21.25 -2.18
C VAL A 22 5.06 -19.88 -1.82
N LEU A 23 6.35 -19.65 -2.10
CA LEU A 23 7.01 -18.37 -1.83
C LEU A 23 6.40 -17.24 -2.66
N VAL A 24 6.12 -17.47 -3.94
CA VAL A 24 5.46 -16.48 -4.82
C VAL A 24 4.04 -16.18 -4.34
N ALA A 25 3.28 -17.19 -3.93
CA ALA A 25 1.93 -16.99 -3.39
C ALA A 25 1.96 -16.21 -2.08
N LEU A 26 2.88 -16.54 -1.17
CA LEU A 26 3.10 -15.80 0.07
C LEU A 26 3.48 -14.35 -0.19
N GLU A 27 4.44 -14.11 -1.09
CA GLU A 27 4.87 -12.77 -1.47
C GLU A 27 3.73 -11.96 -2.10
N ALA A 28 2.93 -12.58 -2.99
CA ALA A 28 1.79 -11.91 -3.61
C ALA A 28 0.72 -11.48 -2.59
N VAL A 29 0.44 -12.32 -1.60
CA VAL A 29 -0.51 -12.01 -0.52
C VAL A 29 0.02 -10.88 0.38
N LEU A 30 1.31 -10.96 0.76
CA LEU A 30 1.98 -9.98 1.62
C LEU A 30 2.32 -8.68 0.88
N SER A 31 2.24 -8.66 -0.46
CA SER A 31 2.53 -7.47 -1.26
C SER A 31 1.28 -6.66 -1.61
N ALA A 32 0.08 -7.12 -1.26
CA ALA A 32 -1.14 -6.41 -1.58
C ALA A 32 -1.27 -5.09 -0.80
N ASP A 33 -0.96 -5.11 0.50
CA ASP A 33 -0.89 -3.92 1.35
C ASP A 33 0.27 -3.01 0.98
N ASN A 34 1.44 -3.57 0.65
CA ASN A 34 2.57 -2.82 0.13
C ASN A 34 2.18 -2.07 -1.14
N ALA A 35 1.44 -2.73 -2.05
CA ALA A 35 1.02 -2.13 -3.32
C ALA A 35 0.14 -0.90 -3.12
N ILE A 36 -0.80 -0.93 -2.15
CA ILE A 36 -1.63 0.25 -1.83
C ILE A 36 -0.77 1.37 -1.25
N ALA A 37 0.10 1.08 -0.28
CA ALA A 37 0.98 2.07 0.33
C ALA A 37 1.85 2.77 -0.73
N LEU A 38 2.46 2.00 -1.64
CA LEU A 38 3.29 2.56 -2.71
C LEU A 38 2.47 3.33 -3.74
N ALA A 39 1.25 2.87 -4.05
CA ALA A 39 0.32 3.58 -4.91
C ALA A 39 -0.09 4.93 -4.31
N SER A 40 -0.44 4.97 -3.01
CA SER A 40 -0.80 6.20 -2.30
C SER A 40 0.36 7.18 -2.24
N ILE A 41 1.58 6.71 -1.92
CA ILE A 41 2.79 7.55 -1.97
C ILE A 41 2.99 8.13 -3.38
N SER A 42 2.84 7.31 -4.44
CA SER A 42 2.93 7.77 -5.83
C SER A 42 1.91 8.86 -6.15
N LYS A 43 0.69 8.73 -5.64
CA LYS A 43 -0.40 9.72 -5.84
C LYS A 43 -0.15 11.06 -5.16
N GLY A 44 0.82 11.16 -4.27
CA GLY A 44 1.31 12.44 -3.76
C GLY A 44 1.92 13.36 -4.82
N LEU A 45 2.14 12.86 -6.05
CA LEU A 45 2.52 13.65 -7.24
C LEU A 45 1.26 13.98 -8.06
N GLU A 46 1.17 15.21 -8.58
CA GLU A 46 0.00 15.69 -9.34
C GLU A 46 -0.10 15.07 -10.74
N ASP A 47 1.04 14.89 -11.43
CA ASP A 47 1.06 14.37 -12.80
C ASP A 47 1.06 12.83 -12.82
N PRO A 48 0.04 12.18 -13.45
CA PRO A 48 -0.01 10.72 -13.59
C PRO A 48 1.23 10.11 -14.26
N THR A 49 1.90 10.86 -15.13
CA THR A 49 3.15 10.40 -15.77
C THR A 49 4.30 10.37 -14.76
N GLU A 50 4.36 11.36 -13.87
CA GLU A 50 5.33 11.42 -12.79
C GLU A 50 5.08 10.36 -11.71
N GLN A 51 3.81 10.08 -11.39
CA GLN A 51 3.42 8.99 -10.50
C GLN A 51 3.99 7.65 -10.98
N GLN A 52 3.79 7.33 -12.26
CA GLN A 52 4.31 6.09 -12.85
C GLN A 52 5.84 6.05 -12.91
N LYS A 53 6.48 7.19 -13.19
CA LYS A 53 7.95 7.29 -13.17
C LYS A 53 8.50 7.07 -11.76
N ALA A 54 7.92 7.73 -10.76
CA ALA A 54 8.31 7.58 -9.36
C ALA A 54 8.17 6.12 -8.91
N LEU A 55 7.03 5.49 -9.22
CA LEU A 55 6.78 4.09 -8.90
C LEU A 55 7.79 3.16 -9.59
N ASN A 56 8.05 3.34 -10.89
CA ASN A 56 8.99 2.50 -11.63
C ASN A 56 10.42 2.63 -11.08
N LEU A 57 10.92 3.85 -10.91
CA LEU A 57 12.28 4.09 -10.42
C LEU A 57 12.41 3.70 -8.95
N GLY A 58 11.40 4.00 -8.13
CA GLY A 58 11.36 3.59 -6.73
C GLY A 58 11.42 2.07 -6.57
N LEU A 59 10.66 1.32 -7.37
CA LEU A 59 10.66 -0.15 -7.34
C LEU A 59 11.96 -0.76 -7.91
N ILE A 60 12.64 -0.10 -8.85
CA ILE A 60 13.97 -0.56 -9.30
C ILE A 60 14.97 -0.44 -8.14
N ILE A 61 14.97 0.67 -7.42
CA ILE A 61 15.84 0.86 -6.25
C ILE A 61 15.44 -0.12 -5.14
N ALA A 62 14.15 -0.27 -4.87
CA ALA A 62 13.60 -1.24 -3.93
C ALA A 62 14.05 -2.67 -4.25
N PHE A 63 14.03 -3.06 -5.53
CA PHE A 63 14.54 -4.36 -5.97
C PHE A 63 16.00 -4.56 -5.62
N VAL A 64 16.86 -3.58 -5.92
CA VAL A 64 18.29 -3.64 -5.59
C VAL A 64 18.49 -3.76 -4.08
N LEU A 65 17.76 -2.96 -3.29
CA LEU A 65 17.81 -3.00 -1.83
C LEU A 65 17.32 -4.36 -1.28
N ARG A 66 16.25 -4.91 -1.83
CA ARG A 66 15.70 -6.23 -1.45
C ARG A 66 16.68 -7.36 -1.76
N ILE A 67 17.31 -7.36 -2.94
CA ILE A 67 18.35 -8.36 -3.27
C ILE A 67 19.54 -8.20 -2.32
N SER A 68 19.98 -6.98 -2.04
CA SER A 68 21.05 -6.73 -1.07
C SER A 68 20.67 -7.24 0.33
N LEU A 69 19.42 -7.03 0.74
CA LEU A 69 18.88 -7.54 2.00
C LEU A 69 18.90 -9.07 2.05
N ILE A 70 18.46 -9.77 0.98
CA ILE A 70 18.48 -11.23 0.89
C ILE A 70 19.92 -11.76 1.01
N LEU A 71 20.87 -11.15 0.29
CA LEU A 71 22.28 -11.58 0.31
C LEU A 71 22.96 -11.33 1.66
N THR A 72 22.53 -10.34 2.40
CA THR A 72 23.06 -9.95 3.72
C THR A 72 22.16 -10.42 4.88
N ALA A 73 21.10 -11.13 4.58
CA ALA A 73 20.04 -11.44 5.55
C ALA A 73 20.55 -12.20 6.78
N THR A 74 21.47 -13.15 6.63
CA THR A 74 22.10 -13.87 7.75
C THR A 74 22.79 -12.93 8.75
N TRP A 75 23.24 -11.77 8.30
CA TRP A 75 23.80 -10.74 9.15
C TRP A 75 22.70 -9.79 9.67
N VAL A 76 21.81 -9.31 8.80
CA VAL A 76 20.75 -8.36 9.18
C VAL A 76 19.81 -8.92 10.25
N ILE A 77 19.43 -10.22 10.15
CA ILE A 77 18.55 -10.88 11.12
C ILE A 77 19.16 -10.91 12.54
N GLN A 78 20.48 -10.85 12.67
CA GLN A 78 21.13 -10.82 13.99
C GLN A 78 20.93 -9.49 14.73
N TYR A 79 20.52 -8.44 14.04
CA TYR A 79 20.37 -7.10 14.59
C TYR A 79 18.91 -6.66 14.56
N TRP A 80 18.23 -6.79 15.69
CA TRP A 80 16.84 -6.36 15.89
C TRP A 80 16.58 -4.88 15.57
N GLN A 81 17.65 -4.06 15.55
CA GLN A 81 17.57 -2.63 15.25
C GLN A 81 17.03 -2.36 13.84
N PHE A 82 17.30 -3.22 12.87
CA PHE A 82 16.77 -3.06 11.52
C PHE A 82 15.26 -3.28 11.49
N GLU A 83 14.76 -4.29 12.18
CA GLU A 83 13.31 -4.54 12.30
C GLU A 83 12.62 -3.40 13.06
N LEU A 84 13.25 -2.87 14.11
CA LEU A 84 12.73 -1.73 14.87
C LEU A 84 12.65 -0.47 14.00
N LEU A 85 13.70 -0.15 13.23
CA LEU A 85 13.69 1.00 12.33
C LEU A 85 12.60 0.88 11.27
N GLY A 86 12.43 -0.31 10.67
CA GLY A 86 11.34 -0.58 9.74
C GLY A 86 9.96 -0.40 10.38
N ALA A 87 9.75 -0.96 11.58
CA ALA A 87 8.50 -0.83 12.32
C ALA A 87 8.17 0.64 12.63
N LEU A 88 9.13 1.40 13.16
CA LEU A 88 8.96 2.82 13.47
C LEU A 88 8.69 3.65 12.22
N TYR A 89 9.35 3.35 11.11
CA TYR A 89 9.12 4.03 9.84
C TYR A 89 7.69 3.79 9.32
N LEU A 90 7.21 2.54 9.32
CA LEU A 90 5.84 2.23 8.90
C LEU A 90 4.79 2.89 9.79
N LEU A 91 4.99 2.87 11.10
CA LEU A 91 4.09 3.54 12.05
C LEU A 91 4.12 5.07 11.89
N TRP A 92 5.30 5.65 11.62
CA TRP A 92 5.42 7.07 11.29
C TRP A 92 4.65 7.43 10.01
N LEU A 93 4.73 6.59 8.97
CA LEU A 93 4.02 6.79 7.72
C LEU A 93 2.50 6.82 7.94
N VAL A 94 1.99 5.89 8.76
CA VAL A 94 0.57 5.84 9.14
C VAL A 94 0.19 7.07 9.96
N PHE A 95 1.01 7.44 10.94
CA PHE A 95 0.76 8.63 11.75
C PHE A 95 0.72 9.90 10.89
N GLN A 96 1.66 10.05 9.96
CA GLN A 96 1.69 11.17 9.03
C GLN A 96 0.40 11.23 8.19
N HIS A 97 -0.05 10.10 7.64
CA HIS A 97 -1.28 10.04 6.84
C HIS A 97 -2.49 10.54 7.63
N PHE A 98 -2.71 10.04 8.85
CA PHE A 98 -3.88 10.42 9.66
C PHE A 98 -3.76 11.79 10.34
N THR A 99 -2.58 12.38 10.42
CA THR A 99 -2.37 13.70 11.06
C THR A 99 -2.38 14.85 10.04
N SER A 100 -2.08 14.58 8.78
CA SER A 100 -2.06 15.60 7.71
C SER A 100 -3.45 16.09 7.28
N ASP A 101 -4.52 15.57 7.88
CA ASP A 101 -5.91 15.68 7.46
C ASP A 101 -6.62 16.98 7.90
N THR A 102 -5.92 17.96 8.48
CA THR A 102 -6.61 19.04 9.19
C THR A 102 -6.89 20.30 8.37
N ASP A 103 -6.40 20.43 7.15
CA ASP A 103 -6.63 21.64 6.37
C ASP A 103 -6.92 21.36 4.88
N SER A 104 -8.19 21.60 4.50
CA SER A 104 -8.74 21.84 3.17
C SER A 104 -9.21 20.66 2.31
N ASP A 105 -10.51 20.72 2.01
CA ASP A 105 -11.18 20.25 0.77
C ASP A 105 -10.68 18.96 0.08
N GLY A 106 -11.15 17.82 0.57
CA GLY A 106 -11.73 16.75 -0.28
C GLY A 106 -10.83 15.87 -1.13
N GLU A 107 -9.52 16.07 -1.27
CA GLU A 107 -8.71 15.29 -2.21
C GLU A 107 -7.31 14.95 -1.66
N HIS A 108 -7.07 13.65 -1.48
CA HIS A 108 -5.79 12.97 -1.20
C HIS A 108 -5.10 13.28 0.14
N HIS A 109 -5.20 12.34 1.07
CA HIS A 109 -4.65 12.39 2.43
C HIS A 109 -3.19 11.90 2.55
N GLY A 110 -2.52 11.61 1.43
CA GLY A 110 -1.13 11.14 1.39
C GLY A 110 -0.09 12.26 1.42
N PRO A 111 1.20 11.92 1.59
CA PRO A 111 2.29 12.90 1.51
C PRO A 111 2.33 13.52 0.12
N ARG A 112 2.30 14.86 0.05
CA ARG A 112 2.42 15.60 -1.22
C ARG A 112 3.89 15.82 -1.56
N PHE A 113 4.26 15.62 -2.82
CA PHE A 113 5.61 15.79 -3.31
C PHE A 113 5.68 16.84 -4.41
N ALA A 114 6.62 17.76 -4.28
CA ALA A 114 6.90 18.75 -5.32
C ALA A 114 7.69 18.15 -6.50
N SER A 115 8.24 16.95 -6.37
CA SER A 115 9.10 16.33 -7.38
C SER A 115 9.16 14.80 -7.24
N VAL A 116 9.28 14.13 -8.38
CA VAL A 116 9.54 12.67 -8.48
C VAL A 116 10.70 12.21 -7.60
N TRP A 117 11.77 13.03 -7.51
CA TRP A 117 12.97 12.71 -6.72
C TRP A 117 12.73 12.63 -5.21
N GLN A 118 11.65 13.23 -4.71
CA GLN A 118 11.24 13.13 -3.29
C GLN A 118 10.42 11.86 -3.04
N ALA A 119 9.59 11.45 -4.00
CA ALA A 119 8.76 10.25 -3.89
C ALA A 119 9.58 8.96 -4.02
N ILE A 120 10.60 8.92 -4.89
CA ILE A 120 11.43 7.73 -5.13
C ILE A 120 12.06 7.14 -3.87
N PRO A 121 12.79 7.90 -3.03
CA PRO A 121 13.34 7.34 -1.80
C PRO A 121 12.26 6.81 -0.88
N MET A 122 11.13 7.51 -0.75
CA MET A 122 10.05 7.09 0.12
C MET A 122 9.44 5.76 -0.34
N ILE A 123 9.21 5.58 -1.64
CA ILE A 123 8.77 4.32 -2.23
C ILE A 123 9.78 3.21 -1.93
N ALA A 124 11.08 3.46 -2.18
CA ALA A 124 12.12 2.46 -1.99
C ALA A 124 12.30 2.05 -0.51
N PHE A 125 12.26 3.01 0.42
CA PHE A 125 12.36 2.71 1.85
C PHE A 125 11.10 2.05 2.40
N THR A 126 9.92 2.41 1.89
CA THR A 126 8.67 1.75 2.27
C THR A 126 8.71 0.27 1.86
N ASP A 127 9.08 -0.05 0.62
CA ASP A 127 9.22 -1.44 0.19
C ASP A 127 10.31 -2.18 0.99
N LEU A 128 11.43 -1.53 1.29
CA LEU A 128 12.48 -2.12 2.12
C LEU A 128 11.97 -2.46 3.54
N ALA A 129 11.20 -1.58 4.16
CA ALA A 129 10.64 -1.81 5.50
C ALA A 129 9.70 -3.03 5.51
N PHE A 130 8.84 -3.17 4.51
CA PHE A 130 8.02 -4.36 4.32
C PHE A 130 8.85 -5.62 4.04
N SER A 131 9.94 -5.46 3.28
CA SER A 131 10.82 -6.57 2.90
C SER A 131 11.55 -7.22 4.08
N LEU A 132 11.72 -6.52 5.21
CA LEU A 132 12.36 -7.08 6.40
C LEU A 132 11.63 -8.32 6.93
N ASP A 133 10.31 -8.32 6.95
CA ASP A 133 9.51 -9.46 7.41
C ASP A 133 9.41 -10.57 6.36
N SER A 134 9.16 -10.19 5.09
CA SER A 134 9.01 -11.16 3.99
C SER A 134 10.33 -11.91 3.70
N VAL A 135 11.47 -11.22 3.70
CA VAL A 135 12.79 -11.84 3.50
C VAL A 135 13.15 -12.76 4.67
N THR A 136 12.89 -12.34 5.92
CA THR A 136 13.10 -13.19 7.09
C THR A 136 12.27 -14.46 7.00
N THR A 137 11.00 -14.36 6.62
CA THR A 137 10.10 -15.50 6.42
C THR A 137 10.57 -16.39 5.26
N ALA A 138 10.96 -15.83 4.12
CA ALA A 138 11.41 -16.58 2.96
C ALA A 138 12.66 -17.41 3.25
N ILE A 139 13.63 -16.86 4.01
CA ILE A 139 14.84 -17.56 4.40
C ILE A 139 14.55 -18.66 5.42
N ALA A 140 13.57 -18.47 6.30
CA ALA A 140 13.12 -19.52 7.23
C ALA A 140 12.43 -20.70 6.51
N VAL A 141 11.83 -20.45 5.34
CA VAL A 141 11.14 -21.45 4.52
C VAL A 141 12.10 -22.17 3.57
N SER A 142 13.15 -21.50 3.09
CA SER A 142 14.11 -22.08 2.12
C SER A 142 15.52 -21.60 2.37
N ASP A 143 16.44 -22.57 2.53
CA ASP A 143 17.88 -22.31 2.58
C ASP A 143 18.48 -22.03 1.18
N ASN A 144 17.71 -22.27 0.11
CA ASN A 144 18.18 -22.07 -1.24
C ASN A 144 18.02 -20.61 -1.67
N THR A 145 19.11 -19.85 -1.63
CA THR A 145 19.16 -18.43 -2.01
C THR A 145 18.62 -18.17 -3.41
N PHE A 146 18.83 -19.11 -4.37
CA PHE A 146 18.31 -18.94 -5.73
C PHE A 146 16.77 -18.95 -5.76
N ILE A 147 16.15 -19.85 -5.02
CA ILE A 147 14.68 -19.94 -4.90
C ILE A 147 14.13 -18.66 -4.24
N VAL A 148 14.77 -18.20 -3.16
CA VAL A 148 14.36 -16.95 -2.46
C VAL A 148 14.48 -15.73 -3.36
N VAL A 149 15.61 -15.56 -4.07
CA VAL A 149 15.82 -14.46 -5.02
C VAL A 149 14.83 -14.52 -6.18
N SER A 150 14.56 -15.72 -6.71
CA SER A 150 13.58 -15.90 -7.78
C SER A 150 12.17 -15.54 -7.32
N GLY A 151 11.77 -15.99 -6.14
CA GLY A 151 10.48 -15.62 -5.52
C GLY A 151 10.34 -14.11 -5.31
N ALA A 152 11.36 -13.48 -4.74
CA ALA A 152 11.39 -12.03 -4.53
C ALA A 152 11.34 -11.24 -5.86
N THR A 153 12.01 -11.74 -6.92
CA THR A 153 11.97 -11.11 -8.25
C THR A 153 10.57 -11.18 -8.85
N ILE A 154 9.93 -12.34 -8.79
CA ILE A 154 8.54 -12.49 -9.26
C ILE A 154 7.60 -11.63 -8.42
N GLY A 155 7.80 -11.60 -7.10
CA GLY A 155 7.01 -10.79 -6.16
C GLY A 155 7.06 -9.31 -6.49
N ILE A 156 8.23 -8.73 -6.77
CA ILE A 156 8.34 -7.30 -7.08
C ILE A 156 7.74 -6.96 -8.45
N ILE A 157 7.78 -7.89 -9.40
CA ILE A 157 7.08 -7.73 -10.68
C ILE A 157 5.56 -7.71 -10.44
N ALA A 158 5.02 -8.64 -9.65
CA ALA A 158 3.62 -8.66 -9.26
C ALA A 158 3.24 -7.37 -8.52
N LEU A 159 4.05 -6.93 -7.57
CA LEU A 159 3.87 -5.68 -6.83
C LEU A 159 3.76 -4.48 -7.77
N ARG A 160 4.60 -4.41 -8.81
CA ARG A 160 4.56 -3.33 -9.80
C ARG A 160 3.22 -3.27 -10.54
N PHE A 161 2.69 -4.42 -10.95
CA PHE A 161 1.38 -4.50 -11.61
C PHE A 161 0.26 -4.13 -10.66
N MET A 162 0.29 -4.65 -9.43
CA MET A 162 -0.70 -4.37 -8.39
C MET A 162 -0.71 -2.89 -8.02
N ALA A 163 0.45 -2.27 -7.77
CA ALA A 163 0.54 -0.85 -7.43
C ALA A 163 -0.02 0.04 -8.56
N GLY A 164 0.25 -0.30 -9.82
CA GLY A 164 -0.33 0.39 -10.98
C GLY A 164 -1.85 0.26 -11.07
N LEU A 165 -2.41 -0.87 -10.62
CA LEU A 165 -3.85 -1.09 -10.53
C LEU A 165 -4.45 -0.30 -9.36
N PHE A 166 -3.80 -0.31 -8.20
CA PHE A 166 -4.24 0.44 -7.03
C PHE A 166 -4.22 1.95 -7.23
N ILE A 167 -3.27 2.51 -8.00
CA ILE A 167 -3.31 3.93 -8.37
C ILE A 167 -4.67 4.30 -9.00
N ARG A 168 -5.22 3.45 -9.86
CA ARG A 168 -6.53 3.67 -10.48
C ARG A 168 -7.68 3.48 -9.48
N TRP A 169 -7.63 2.43 -8.67
CA TRP A 169 -8.68 2.13 -7.69
C TRP A 169 -8.75 3.12 -6.55
N LEU A 170 -7.65 3.77 -6.20
CA LEU A 170 -7.63 4.84 -5.21
C LEU A 170 -8.47 6.07 -5.65
N ASP A 171 -8.66 6.27 -6.97
CA ASP A 171 -9.58 7.29 -7.50
C ASP A 171 -11.05 6.83 -7.44
N GLU A 172 -11.28 5.52 -7.53
CA GLU A 172 -12.62 4.93 -7.61
C GLU A 172 -13.24 4.66 -6.23
N PHE A 173 -12.43 4.37 -5.20
CA PHE A 173 -12.89 3.91 -3.89
C PHE A 173 -12.42 4.81 -2.76
N VAL A 174 -13.39 5.46 -2.10
CA VAL A 174 -13.15 6.47 -1.05
C VAL A 174 -12.39 5.92 0.15
N HIS A 175 -12.64 4.67 0.56
CA HIS A 175 -12.05 4.09 1.76
C HIS A 175 -10.79 3.28 1.52
N LEU A 176 -10.39 3.10 0.26
CA LEU A 176 -9.30 2.21 -0.10
C LEU A 176 -7.94 2.71 0.40
N GLU A 177 -7.71 4.02 0.34
CA GLU A 177 -6.49 4.63 0.84
C GLU A 177 -6.35 4.46 2.36
N SER A 178 -7.39 4.81 3.12
CA SER A 178 -7.39 4.63 4.58
C SER A 178 -7.25 3.16 4.98
N ALA A 179 -7.91 2.24 4.26
CA ALA A 179 -7.76 0.80 4.47
C ALA A 179 -6.31 0.34 4.27
N GLY A 180 -5.63 0.84 3.24
CA GLY A 180 -4.22 0.58 2.97
C GLY A 180 -3.33 1.03 4.13
N TYR A 181 -3.47 2.28 4.59
CA TYR A 181 -2.66 2.79 5.71
C TYR A 181 -2.94 2.07 7.03
N ILE A 182 -4.18 1.68 7.32
CA ILE A 182 -4.49 0.85 8.50
C ILE A 182 -3.76 -0.49 8.40
N THR A 183 -3.72 -1.09 7.22
CA THR A 183 -3.01 -2.35 6.98
C THR A 183 -1.50 -2.20 7.18
N VAL A 184 -0.91 -1.10 6.69
CA VAL A 184 0.48 -0.73 6.97
C VAL A 184 0.73 -0.63 8.48
N GLY A 185 -0.22 -0.04 9.21
CA GLY A 185 -0.18 0.05 10.67
C GLY A 185 -0.15 -1.33 11.35
N PHE A 186 -0.95 -2.28 10.88
CA PHE A 186 -0.92 -3.66 11.40
C PHE A 186 0.42 -4.34 11.16
N VAL A 187 1.02 -4.17 9.98
CA VAL A 187 2.36 -4.71 9.67
C VAL A 187 3.42 -4.05 10.54
N GLY A 188 3.41 -2.71 10.66
CA GLY A 188 4.33 -1.97 11.52
C GLY A 188 4.21 -2.38 12.99
N LEU A 189 2.98 -2.55 13.50
CA LEU A 189 2.73 -3.01 14.87
C LEU A 189 3.21 -4.46 15.07
N ARG A 190 2.97 -5.34 14.10
CA ARG A 190 3.45 -6.73 14.15
C ARG A 190 4.99 -6.79 14.21
N LEU A 191 5.68 -6.00 13.38
CA LEU A 191 7.14 -5.88 13.42
C LEU A 191 7.62 -5.35 14.79
N LEU A 192 6.95 -4.35 15.35
CA LEU A 192 7.28 -3.81 16.67
C LEU A 192 7.11 -4.86 17.77
N VAL A 193 6.00 -5.60 17.76
CA VAL A 193 5.76 -6.70 18.71
C VAL A 193 6.83 -7.78 18.58
N LYS A 194 7.24 -8.12 17.35
CA LYS A 194 8.30 -9.10 17.08
C LYS A 194 9.64 -8.70 17.72
N VAL A 195 9.97 -7.40 17.68
CA VAL A 195 11.18 -6.87 18.31
C VAL A 195 11.11 -6.91 19.84
N ILE A 196 9.94 -6.59 20.42
CA ILE A 196 9.78 -6.52 21.88
C ILE A 196 9.69 -7.93 22.48
N ASN A 197 8.86 -8.79 21.91
CA ASN A 197 8.65 -10.14 22.38
C ASN A 197 8.19 -11.05 21.21
N PRO A 198 9.11 -11.88 20.66
CA PRO A 198 8.79 -12.76 19.54
C PRO A 198 7.66 -13.78 19.84
N ASP A 199 7.46 -14.14 21.10
CA ASP A 199 6.42 -15.10 21.52
C ASP A 199 5.01 -14.50 21.45
N LEU A 200 4.89 -13.17 21.45
CA LEU A 200 3.61 -12.46 21.37
C LEU A 200 3.20 -12.12 19.93
N VAL A 201 4.00 -12.49 18.93
CA VAL A 201 3.71 -12.18 17.52
C VAL A 201 2.42 -12.88 17.10
N PRO A 202 1.41 -12.15 16.63
CA PRO A 202 0.18 -12.75 16.13
C PRO A 202 0.46 -13.71 14.98
N PRO A 203 -0.24 -14.84 14.90
CA PRO A 203 -0.05 -15.80 13.82
C PRO A 203 -0.38 -15.15 12.47
N GLN A 204 0.31 -15.57 11.43
CA GLN A 204 0.24 -14.93 10.11
C GLN A 204 -1.17 -14.96 9.49
N TRP A 205 -1.97 -16.01 9.77
CA TRP A 205 -3.36 -16.06 9.31
C TRP A 205 -4.24 -14.92 9.86
N LEU A 206 -3.95 -14.46 11.07
CA LEU A 206 -4.68 -13.33 11.68
C LEU A 206 -4.37 -12.02 10.95
N LEU A 207 -3.09 -11.79 10.61
CA LEU A 207 -2.69 -10.65 9.80
C LEU A 207 -3.38 -10.68 8.43
N VAL A 208 -3.31 -11.81 7.72
CA VAL A 208 -3.93 -11.99 6.41
C VAL A 208 -5.45 -11.76 6.48
N SER A 209 -6.12 -12.29 7.50
CA SER A 209 -7.56 -12.07 7.70
C SER A 209 -7.89 -10.61 7.93
N SER A 210 -7.06 -9.89 8.72
CA SER A 210 -7.24 -8.46 8.97
C SER A 210 -7.07 -7.65 7.68
N ILE A 211 -6.06 -7.99 6.87
CA ILE A 211 -5.83 -7.38 5.55
C ILE A 211 -7.07 -7.57 4.66
N VAL A 212 -7.56 -8.81 4.53
CA VAL A 212 -8.74 -9.11 3.71
C VAL A 212 -9.97 -8.31 4.18
N LEU A 213 -10.21 -8.22 5.49
CA LEU A 213 -11.31 -7.42 6.06
C LEU A 213 -11.16 -5.94 5.73
N MET A 214 -9.94 -5.39 5.84
CA MET A 214 -9.68 -3.99 5.49
C MET A 214 -9.90 -3.73 3.99
N PHE A 215 -9.51 -4.66 3.13
CA PHE A 215 -9.78 -4.54 1.70
C PHE A 215 -11.28 -4.60 1.38
N VAL A 216 -12.03 -5.53 1.99
CA VAL A 216 -13.49 -5.59 1.83
C VAL A 216 -14.13 -4.27 2.25
N TRP A 217 -13.69 -3.68 3.35
CA TRP A 217 -14.13 -2.36 3.77
C TRP A 217 -13.67 -1.26 2.80
N GLY A 218 -12.41 -1.28 2.34
CA GLY A 218 -11.86 -0.32 1.40
C GLY A 218 -12.63 -0.25 0.09
N PHE A 219 -13.06 -1.39 -0.44
CA PHE A 219 -13.86 -1.49 -1.67
C PHE A 219 -15.38 -1.28 -1.45
N SER A 220 -15.84 -1.02 -0.23
CA SER A 220 -17.28 -0.94 0.08
C SER A 220 -17.98 0.28 -0.52
N LYS A 221 -17.26 1.39 -0.75
CA LYS A 221 -17.84 2.65 -1.21
C LYS A 221 -17.06 3.22 -2.39
N ARG A 222 -17.77 3.41 -3.52
CA ARG A 222 -17.23 4.09 -4.70
C ARG A 222 -17.41 5.61 -4.61
N THR A 223 -16.49 6.34 -5.20
CA THR A 223 -16.61 7.78 -5.42
C THR A 223 -17.74 8.03 -6.43
N PRO A 224 -18.70 8.93 -6.17
CA PRO A 224 -19.75 9.26 -7.13
C PRO A 224 -19.14 9.79 -8.41
N GLU A 225 -19.64 9.33 -9.57
CA GLU A 225 -19.18 9.88 -10.85
C GLU A 225 -19.51 11.38 -10.95
N PRO A 226 -18.66 12.21 -11.59
CA PRO A 226 -18.90 13.65 -11.77
C PRO A 226 -20.27 13.97 -12.40
N VAL A 227 -20.79 13.07 -13.23
CA VAL A 227 -22.11 13.20 -13.87
C VAL A 227 -23.25 13.03 -12.87
N GLU A 228 -23.10 12.13 -11.88
CA GLU A 228 -24.12 11.97 -10.82
C GLU A 228 -24.08 13.15 -9.84
N MET A 229 -22.89 13.67 -9.55
CA MET A 229 -22.73 14.85 -8.72
C MET A 229 -23.30 16.11 -9.40
N ALA A 230 -23.07 16.30 -10.70
CA ALA A 230 -23.68 17.37 -11.48
C ALA A 230 -25.22 17.27 -11.50
N LYS A 231 -25.78 16.07 -11.73
CA LYS A 231 -27.22 15.82 -11.65
C LYS A 231 -27.81 16.08 -10.28
N SER A 232 -27.15 15.67 -9.23
CA SER A 232 -27.62 15.92 -7.85
C SER A 232 -27.60 17.40 -7.50
N LEU A 233 -26.58 18.13 -7.99
CA LEU A 233 -26.48 19.57 -7.83
C LEU A 233 -27.57 20.31 -8.61
N ASP A 234 -27.85 19.92 -9.87
CA ASP A 234 -28.93 20.49 -10.68
C ASP A 234 -30.31 20.23 -10.06
N VAL A 235 -30.54 19.05 -9.49
CA VAL A 235 -31.77 18.73 -8.77
C VAL A 235 -31.90 19.58 -7.48
N ALA A 236 -30.82 19.75 -6.75
CA ALA A 236 -30.81 20.57 -5.52
C ALA A 236 -31.04 22.08 -5.83
N LEU A 237 -30.43 22.58 -6.90
CA LEU A 237 -30.65 23.97 -7.37
C LEU A 237 -32.09 24.20 -7.83
N ASN A 238 -32.67 23.27 -8.60
CA ASN A 238 -34.06 23.35 -9.04
C ASN A 238 -35.06 23.26 -7.89
N GLN A 239 -34.73 22.49 -6.82
CA GLN A 239 -35.54 22.45 -5.60
C GLN A 239 -35.45 23.75 -4.81
N ALA A 240 -34.27 24.35 -4.68
CA ALA A 240 -34.07 25.62 -4.01
C ALA A 240 -34.81 26.77 -4.75
N ASP A 241 -34.73 26.81 -6.08
CA ASP A 241 -35.46 27.82 -6.88
C ASP A 241 -36.99 27.63 -6.79
N SER A 242 -37.49 26.39 -6.66
CA SER A 242 -38.92 26.14 -6.48
C SER A 242 -39.44 26.54 -5.09
N GLU A 243 -38.59 26.47 -4.06
CA GLU A 243 -38.90 26.86 -2.68
C GLU A 243 -38.89 28.41 -2.49
N VAL A 244 -38.07 29.10 -3.27
CA VAL A 244 -38.03 30.62 -3.30
C VAL A 244 -39.17 31.19 -4.11
N ALA A 245 -39.80 30.42 -5.03
CA ALA A 245 -40.88 30.89 -5.93
C ALA A 245 -42.31 30.75 -5.36
N VAL A 246 -42.54 30.51 -4.07
CA VAL A 246 -43.88 30.48 -3.43
C VAL A 246 -44.15 31.77 -2.68
N PRO A 247 -45.36 32.34 -2.74
CA PRO A 247 -45.74 33.56 -3.41
C PRO A 247 -46.20 34.65 -2.44
N GLU A 248 -45.92 35.87 -2.79
CA GLU A 248 -46.73 37.05 -2.42
C GLU A 248 -47.96 37.13 -3.32
N SER A 249 -49.04 36.42 -3.02
CA SER A 249 -50.34 36.79 -3.57
C SER A 249 -51.51 36.23 -2.79
N GLN A 250 -51.68 36.66 -1.52
CA GLN A 250 -53.01 36.71 -0.90
C GLN A 250 -53.03 37.80 0.15
N GLY A 251 -53.54 38.93 -0.20
CA GLY A 251 -53.82 39.99 0.79
C GLY A 251 -54.03 41.34 0.19
N GLN A 252 -55.12 41.54 -0.56
CA GLN A 252 -55.90 42.76 -0.44
C GLN A 252 -57.11 42.74 -1.38
N LYS A 253 -58.17 42.17 -0.88
CA LYS A 253 -59.53 42.56 -1.24
C LYS A 253 -60.34 42.64 0.00
N SER A 254 -60.50 43.82 0.55
CA SER A 254 -61.74 44.21 1.25
C SER A 254 -61.89 45.72 1.23
N GLU A 255 -63.00 46.14 0.70
CA GLU A 255 -63.87 47.25 1.05
C GLU A 255 -63.34 48.66 0.83
N ILE A 256 -63.88 49.41 -0.13
CA ILE A 256 -65.20 50.09 -0.06
C ILE A 256 -65.68 50.38 -1.48
#